data_989991f123895821e537c27bd0f6cf6e
#
_entry.id   989991f123895821e537c27bd0f6cf6e
#
_cell.length_a   1.000
_cell.length_b   1.000
_cell.length_c   1.000
_cell.angle_alpha   90.00
_cell.angle_beta   90.00
_cell.angle_gamma   90.00
#
_symmetry.space_group_name_H-M   'P 1'
#
loop_
_entity.id
_entity.type
_entity.pdbx_description
1 polymer ?
#
loop_
_entity_poly.entity_id
_entity_poly.type
_entity_poly.pdbx_seq_one_letter_code
_entity_poly.pdbx_strand_id
1 'polypeptide(L)'
;DYDMSLFQHAWETLPAMIWDTQTAARLLGFRQFGLAALVEHFYGITLSKSSQKADWARRPLSPTMVTYALNDVNYMLDMADKLTAALREKGRMGWFEEICRHSMERARERHLAGHQDPWRIQGCGKLNRKGLAALREMWTWRDAEAKTWDKPAFMVCSNADLIQWSVALQEQRTVAPPPRFHAHRRNRFMNALQKFYLLDEEDYPCRPRIQRRQHSEQFEDNLARLCKLRDEKAEELGMEGSFLITRASLEAIAEDREKGVSTLLNWQREALGF
;
A
#
# COMPACT_ATOMS: atom_id res chain seq x y z
N ASP A 1 -1.37 -7.88 1.09
CA ASP A 1 -1.30 -7.01 2.27
C ASP A 1 -2.60 -6.27 2.60
N TYR A 2 -3.31 -5.70 1.60
CA TYR A 2 -4.54 -4.94 1.83
C TYR A 2 -5.67 -5.83 2.35
N ASP A 3 -5.90 -6.98 1.71
CA ASP A 3 -6.96 -7.92 2.10
C ASP A 3 -6.73 -8.46 3.52
N MET A 4 -5.46 -8.74 3.89
CA MET A 4 -5.12 -9.15 5.25
C MET A 4 -5.41 -8.05 6.29
N SER A 5 -5.17 -6.79 5.94
CA SER A 5 -5.51 -5.66 6.81
C SER A 5 -7.02 -5.52 6.99
N LEU A 6 -7.81 -5.75 5.93
CA LEU A 6 -9.27 -5.76 6.00
C LEU A 6 -9.79 -6.93 6.86
N PHE A 7 -9.23 -8.12 6.68
CA PHE A 7 -9.58 -9.29 7.49
C PHE A 7 -9.33 -9.03 8.97
N GLN A 8 -8.14 -8.53 9.30
CA GLN A 8 -7.79 -8.22 10.68
C GLN A 8 -8.68 -7.12 11.26
N HIS A 9 -9.04 -6.11 10.45
CA HIS A 9 -9.92 -5.03 10.90
C HIS A 9 -11.38 -5.49 11.10
N ALA A 10 -11.89 -6.34 10.22
CA ALA A 10 -13.30 -6.75 10.23
C ALA A 10 -13.60 -7.87 11.24
N TRP A 11 -12.65 -8.78 11.44
CA TRP A 11 -12.86 -10.00 12.25
C TRP A 11 -11.85 -10.21 13.38
N GLU A 12 -10.93 -9.26 13.57
CA GLU A 12 -9.86 -9.33 14.59
C GLU A 12 -9.04 -10.64 14.52
N THR A 13 -9.00 -11.24 13.34
CA THR A 13 -8.29 -12.50 13.08
C THR A 13 -7.68 -12.52 11.70
N LEU A 14 -6.77 -13.45 11.47
CA LEU A 14 -6.21 -13.76 10.16
C LEU A 14 -6.37 -15.24 9.85
N PRO A 15 -6.44 -15.64 8.58
CA PRO A 15 -6.43 -17.05 8.21
C PRO A 15 -5.15 -17.73 8.71
N ALA A 16 -5.21 -19.05 8.94
CA ALA A 16 -4.05 -19.82 9.40
C ALA A 16 -2.89 -19.76 8.40
N MET A 17 -3.21 -19.74 7.10
CA MET A 17 -2.23 -19.57 6.03
C MET A 17 -2.85 -18.82 4.84
N ILE A 18 -2.01 -18.22 4.02
CA ILE A 18 -2.38 -17.60 2.74
C ILE A 18 -1.63 -18.27 1.60
N TRP A 19 -2.25 -18.29 0.42
CA TRP A 19 -1.61 -18.65 -0.83
C TRP A 19 -1.78 -17.47 -1.80
N ASP A 20 -0.68 -16.77 -2.11
CA ASP A 20 -0.69 -15.53 -2.90
C ASP A 20 -0.20 -15.78 -4.32
N THR A 21 -1.14 -15.76 -5.28
CA THR A 21 -0.84 -15.94 -6.71
C THR A 21 0.15 -14.92 -7.25
N GLN A 22 0.10 -13.68 -6.76
CA GLN A 22 1.00 -12.62 -7.19
C GLN A 22 2.45 -12.89 -6.73
N THR A 23 2.63 -13.29 -5.48
CA THR A 23 3.94 -13.66 -4.92
C THR A 23 4.51 -14.87 -5.67
N ALA A 24 3.70 -15.90 -5.90
CA ALA A 24 4.11 -17.09 -6.67
C ALA A 24 4.57 -16.73 -8.08
N ALA A 25 3.76 -15.94 -8.80
CA ALA A 25 4.08 -15.52 -10.15
C ALA A 25 5.38 -14.68 -10.21
N ARG A 26 5.59 -13.76 -9.27
CA ARG A 26 6.82 -12.96 -9.20
C ARG A 26 8.06 -13.80 -8.92
N LEU A 27 7.97 -14.78 -8.04
CA LEU A 27 9.04 -15.77 -7.80
C LEU A 27 9.36 -16.60 -9.03
N LEU A 28 8.39 -16.83 -9.90
CA LEU A 28 8.57 -17.55 -11.16
C LEU A 28 9.08 -16.68 -12.31
N GLY A 29 9.15 -15.33 -12.10
CA GLY A 29 9.66 -14.39 -13.07
C GLY A 29 8.60 -13.77 -13.98
N PHE A 30 7.32 -13.92 -13.68
CA PHE A 30 6.26 -13.25 -14.42
C PHE A 30 6.37 -11.73 -14.26
N ARG A 31 6.38 -11.01 -15.37
CA ARG A 31 6.38 -9.53 -15.37
C ARG A 31 4.98 -8.95 -15.18
N GLN A 32 3.96 -9.69 -15.64
CA GLN A 32 2.55 -9.36 -15.44
C GLN A 32 1.94 -10.43 -14.54
N PHE A 33 1.67 -10.07 -13.31
CA PHE A 33 1.32 -10.99 -12.22
C PHE A 33 -0.05 -10.68 -11.59
N GLY A 34 -0.82 -9.74 -12.15
CA GLY A 34 -2.21 -9.50 -11.74
C GLY A 34 -3.13 -10.63 -12.21
N LEU A 35 -4.23 -10.86 -11.50
CA LEU A 35 -5.18 -11.95 -11.78
C LEU A 35 -5.56 -12.04 -13.26
N ALA A 36 -5.95 -10.92 -13.88
CA ALA A 36 -6.36 -10.91 -15.29
C ALA A 36 -5.24 -11.39 -16.22
N ALA A 37 -3.99 -10.98 -15.99
CA ALA A 37 -2.85 -11.38 -16.80
C ALA A 37 -2.51 -12.87 -16.60
N LEU A 38 -2.61 -13.37 -15.38
CA LEU A 38 -2.39 -14.78 -15.09
C LEU A 38 -3.50 -15.66 -15.68
N VAL A 39 -4.76 -15.23 -15.61
CA VAL A 39 -5.89 -15.94 -16.24
C VAL A 39 -5.72 -15.97 -17.77
N GLU A 40 -5.32 -14.88 -18.37
CA GLU A 40 -5.03 -14.84 -19.81
C GLU A 40 -3.86 -15.78 -20.18
N HIS A 41 -2.79 -15.77 -19.38
CA HIS A 41 -1.63 -16.62 -19.60
C HIS A 41 -1.96 -18.12 -19.50
N PHE A 42 -2.67 -18.56 -18.46
CA PHE A 42 -2.92 -19.99 -18.20
C PHE A 42 -4.15 -20.55 -18.92
N TYR A 43 -5.13 -19.69 -19.26
CA TYR A 43 -6.43 -20.15 -19.80
C TYR A 43 -6.82 -19.49 -21.12
N GLY A 44 -6.08 -18.47 -21.59
CA GLY A 44 -6.42 -17.72 -22.81
C GLY A 44 -7.71 -16.90 -22.68
N ILE A 45 -8.12 -16.56 -21.45
CA ILE A 45 -9.38 -15.87 -21.18
C ILE A 45 -9.08 -14.44 -20.73
N THR A 46 -9.71 -13.45 -21.41
CA THR A 46 -9.61 -12.04 -21.03
C THR A 46 -10.71 -11.68 -20.03
N LEU A 47 -10.33 -11.30 -18.81
CA LEU A 47 -11.27 -10.88 -17.78
C LEU A 47 -11.72 -9.43 -17.97
N SER A 48 -13.04 -9.19 -17.87
CA SER A 48 -13.61 -7.85 -17.89
C SER A 48 -13.39 -7.10 -16.59
N LYS A 49 -13.00 -5.83 -16.65
CA LYS A 49 -12.86 -4.92 -15.49
C LYS A 49 -14.09 -4.04 -15.26
N SER A 50 -15.19 -4.25 -15.99
CA SER A 50 -16.35 -3.36 -16.01
C SER A 50 -17.01 -3.13 -14.64
N SER A 51 -17.02 -4.15 -13.78
CA SER A 51 -17.64 -4.08 -12.45
C SER A 51 -16.67 -3.79 -11.30
N GLN A 52 -15.38 -3.58 -11.56
CA GLN A 52 -14.39 -3.34 -10.51
C GLN A 52 -14.73 -2.14 -9.60
N LYS A 53 -15.36 -1.10 -10.16
CA LYS A 53 -15.75 0.13 -9.44
C LYS A 53 -17.26 0.23 -9.22
N ALA A 54 -18.00 -0.88 -9.36
CA ALA A 54 -19.44 -0.90 -9.15
C ALA A 54 -19.79 -0.67 -7.65
N ASP A 55 -21.02 -0.27 -7.38
CA ASP A 55 -21.53 -0.18 -6.00
C ASP A 55 -21.88 -1.59 -5.48
N TRP A 56 -20.91 -2.23 -4.85
CA TRP A 56 -21.03 -3.58 -4.30
C TRP A 56 -21.95 -3.70 -3.10
N ALA A 57 -22.41 -2.58 -2.52
CA ALA A 57 -23.45 -2.57 -1.47
C ALA A 57 -24.88 -2.77 -2.02
N ARG A 58 -25.06 -2.56 -3.33
CA ARG A 58 -26.38 -2.71 -3.97
C ARG A 58 -26.88 -4.15 -3.90
N ARG A 59 -28.17 -4.32 -3.62
CA ARG A 59 -28.86 -5.62 -3.66
C ARG A 59 -30.14 -5.50 -4.48
N PRO A 60 -30.47 -6.54 -5.31
CA PRO A 60 -29.63 -7.67 -5.68
C PRO A 60 -28.44 -7.23 -6.54
N LEU A 61 -27.38 -8.03 -6.59
CA LEU A 61 -26.26 -7.80 -7.51
C LEU A 61 -26.74 -7.95 -8.96
N SER A 62 -26.22 -7.12 -9.87
CA SER A 62 -26.50 -7.30 -11.29
C SER A 62 -25.82 -8.55 -11.84
N PRO A 63 -26.33 -9.13 -12.94
CA PRO A 63 -25.68 -10.29 -13.57
C PRO A 63 -24.20 -10.06 -13.91
N THR A 64 -23.84 -8.85 -14.36
CA THR A 64 -22.44 -8.48 -14.65
C THR A 64 -21.57 -8.45 -13.40
N MET A 65 -22.10 -7.99 -12.26
CA MET A 65 -21.40 -8.03 -10.98
C MET A 65 -21.21 -9.45 -10.48
N VAL A 66 -22.23 -10.31 -10.62
CA VAL A 66 -22.13 -11.73 -10.25
C VAL A 66 -21.06 -12.43 -11.10
N THR A 67 -21.08 -12.22 -12.43
CA THR A 67 -20.06 -12.77 -13.32
C THR A 67 -18.66 -12.27 -12.95
N TYR A 68 -18.50 -11.01 -12.64
CA TYR A 68 -17.24 -10.44 -12.20
C TYR A 68 -16.73 -11.12 -10.93
N ALA A 69 -17.57 -11.22 -9.88
CA ALA A 69 -17.20 -11.86 -8.63
C ALA A 69 -16.82 -13.33 -8.78
N LEU A 70 -17.55 -14.07 -9.63
CA LEU A 70 -17.22 -15.46 -9.94
C LEU A 70 -15.87 -15.58 -10.66
N ASN A 71 -15.59 -14.68 -11.60
CA ASN A 71 -14.32 -14.69 -12.34
C ASN A 71 -13.12 -14.37 -11.44
N ASP A 72 -13.30 -13.62 -10.37
CA ASP A 72 -12.24 -13.34 -9.40
C ASP A 72 -11.82 -14.59 -8.59
N VAL A 73 -12.63 -15.62 -8.53
CA VAL A 73 -12.36 -16.85 -7.73
C VAL A 73 -12.28 -18.16 -8.54
N ASN A 74 -12.94 -18.25 -9.69
CA ASN A 74 -13.09 -19.51 -10.45
C ASN A 74 -11.75 -20.17 -10.84
N TYR A 75 -10.72 -19.37 -11.07
CA TYR A 75 -9.41 -19.83 -11.55
C TYR A 75 -8.39 -20.02 -10.44
N MET A 76 -8.70 -19.60 -9.21
CA MET A 76 -7.70 -19.45 -8.15
C MET A 76 -7.08 -20.79 -7.73
N LEU A 77 -7.88 -21.84 -7.54
CA LEU A 77 -7.40 -23.12 -7.05
C LEU A 77 -6.53 -23.83 -8.09
N ASP A 78 -7.03 -23.98 -9.33
CA ASP A 78 -6.26 -24.63 -10.40
C ASP A 78 -4.99 -23.84 -10.76
N MET A 79 -5.06 -22.51 -10.72
CA MET A 79 -3.89 -21.64 -10.88
C MET A 79 -2.88 -21.83 -9.75
N ALA A 80 -3.33 -21.95 -8.49
CA ALA A 80 -2.47 -22.22 -7.36
C ALA A 80 -1.73 -23.56 -7.53
N ASP A 81 -2.42 -24.60 -8.02
CA ASP A 81 -1.81 -25.91 -8.28
C ASP A 81 -0.73 -25.82 -9.38
N LYS A 82 -1.01 -25.13 -10.49
CA LYS A 82 -0.04 -24.92 -11.58
C LYS A 82 1.19 -24.13 -11.11
N LEU A 83 0.97 -23.04 -10.38
CA LEU A 83 2.06 -22.23 -9.85
C LEU A 83 2.86 -22.98 -8.76
N THR A 84 2.20 -23.81 -7.94
CA THR A 84 2.87 -24.67 -6.95
C THR A 84 3.79 -25.69 -7.65
N ALA A 85 3.32 -26.33 -8.71
CA ALA A 85 4.14 -27.26 -9.49
C ALA A 85 5.39 -26.57 -10.05
N ALA A 86 5.23 -25.37 -10.64
CA ALA A 86 6.34 -24.59 -11.18
C ALA A 86 7.30 -24.09 -10.09
N LEU A 87 6.80 -23.68 -8.91
CA LEU A 87 7.64 -23.31 -7.78
C LEU A 87 8.49 -24.47 -7.26
N ARG A 88 7.91 -25.67 -7.19
CA ARG A 88 8.63 -26.90 -6.81
C ARG A 88 9.70 -27.27 -7.83
N GLU A 89 9.38 -27.20 -9.11
CA GLU A 89 10.33 -27.46 -10.20
C GLU A 89 11.55 -26.54 -10.13
N LYS A 90 11.33 -25.24 -9.81
CA LYS A 90 12.41 -24.26 -9.63
C LYS A 90 13.05 -24.27 -8.23
N GLY A 91 12.63 -25.15 -7.32
CA GLY A 91 13.15 -25.21 -5.94
C GLY A 91 12.79 -23.99 -5.08
N ARG A 92 11.74 -23.21 -5.46
CA ARG A 92 11.39 -21.93 -4.81
C ARG A 92 10.18 -22.01 -3.88
N MET A 93 9.69 -23.22 -3.59
CA MET A 93 8.52 -23.38 -2.71
C MET A 93 8.79 -22.86 -1.29
N GLY A 94 9.97 -23.15 -0.72
CA GLY A 94 10.36 -22.63 0.61
C GLY A 94 10.43 -21.10 0.66
N TRP A 95 10.88 -20.45 -0.41
CA TRP A 95 10.88 -18.99 -0.53
C TRP A 95 9.46 -18.42 -0.52
N PHE A 96 8.55 -19.05 -1.28
CA PHE A 96 7.15 -18.69 -1.32
C PHE A 96 6.49 -18.78 0.06
N GLU A 97 6.69 -19.89 0.76
CA GLU A 97 6.12 -20.13 2.09
C GLU A 97 6.65 -19.11 3.12
N GLU A 98 7.94 -18.77 3.05
CA GLU A 98 8.54 -17.77 3.94
C GLU A 98 7.93 -16.38 3.69
N ILE A 99 7.77 -15.97 2.43
CA ILE A 99 7.16 -14.68 2.07
C ILE A 99 5.71 -14.60 2.55
N CYS A 100 4.92 -15.65 2.33
CA CYS A 100 3.53 -15.69 2.76
C CYS A 100 3.39 -15.59 4.29
N ARG A 101 4.22 -16.33 5.03
CA ARG A 101 4.27 -16.28 6.50
C ARG A 101 4.64 -14.87 6.99
N HIS A 102 5.69 -14.29 6.44
CA HIS A 102 6.14 -12.94 6.79
C HIS A 102 5.07 -11.87 6.47
N SER A 103 4.34 -12.01 5.37
CA SER A 103 3.25 -11.10 5.03
C SER A 103 2.13 -11.11 6.07
N MET A 104 1.82 -12.29 6.63
CA MET A 104 0.83 -12.43 7.70
C MET A 104 1.33 -11.84 9.04
N GLU A 105 2.60 -12.08 9.39
CA GLU A 105 3.22 -11.50 10.58
C GLU A 105 3.19 -9.97 10.52
N ARG A 106 3.57 -9.38 9.39
CA ARG A 106 3.50 -7.94 9.17
C ARG A 106 2.07 -7.38 9.22
N ALA A 107 1.07 -8.14 8.78
CA ALA A 107 -0.32 -7.71 8.89
C ALA A 107 -0.76 -7.63 10.36
N ARG A 108 -0.35 -8.59 11.20
CA ARG A 108 -0.59 -8.58 12.66
C ARG A 108 0.11 -7.40 13.34
N GLU A 109 1.38 -7.20 13.06
CA GLU A 109 2.18 -6.11 13.63
C GLU A 109 1.60 -4.73 13.30
N ARG A 110 1.20 -4.50 12.04
CA ARG A 110 0.57 -3.25 11.62
C ARG A 110 -0.75 -2.98 12.33
N HIS A 111 -1.55 -4.02 12.57
CA HIS A 111 -2.79 -3.88 13.31
C HIS A 111 -2.52 -3.49 14.78
N LEU A 112 -1.54 -4.13 15.42
CA LEU A 112 -1.14 -3.86 16.80
C LEU A 112 -0.51 -2.46 16.96
N ALA A 113 0.28 -2.04 15.99
CA ALA A 113 0.92 -0.72 16.01
C ALA A 113 -0.08 0.45 15.85
N GLY A 114 -1.26 0.17 15.29
CA GLY A 114 -2.25 1.18 14.94
C GLY A 114 -1.74 2.19 13.91
N HIS A 115 -2.64 2.96 13.34
CA HIS A 115 -2.27 4.12 12.53
C HIS A 115 -2.15 5.34 13.46
N GLN A 116 -0.95 5.62 13.96
CA GLN A 116 -0.74 6.77 14.87
C GLN A 116 -1.17 8.10 14.27
N ASP A 117 -1.04 8.28 12.94
CA ASP A 117 -1.40 9.51 12.24
C ASP A 117 -2.03 9.20 10.86
N PRO A 118 -3.26 8.66 10.78
CA PRO A 118 -3.88 8.27 9.51
C PRO A 118 -4.15 9.45 8.57
N TRP A 119 -4.16 10.67 9.10
CA TRP A 119 -4.31 11.91 8.35
C TRP A 119 -3.02 12.33 7.61
N ARG A 120 -1.87 11.70 7.89
CA ARG A 120 -0.61 11.95 7.16
C ARG A 120 -0.62 11.22 5.80
N ILE A 121 -1.50 11.67 4.93
CA ILE A 121 -1.66 11.13 3.58
C ILE A 121 -0.52 11.53 2.64
N GLN A 122 -0.40 10.83 1.51
CA GLN A 122 0.58 11.16 0.47
C GLN A 122 0.46 12.63 0.04
N GLY A 123 1.60 13.33 -0.05
CA GLY A 123 1.67 14.76 -0.38
C GLY A 123 1.77 15.68 0.84
N CYS A 124 1.52 15.20 2.07
CA CYS A 124 1.62 16.02 3.28
C CYS A 124 3.04 16.57 3.55
N GLY A 125 4.08 15.95 2.99
CA GLY A 125 5.47 16.41 3.12
C GLY A 125 5.74 17.80 2.55
N LYS A 126 4.85 18.35 1.71
CA LYS A 126 4.93 19.72 1.16
C LYS A 126 4.38 20.78 2.12
N LEU A 127 3.63 20.37 3.15
CA LEU A 127 2.97 21.27 4.08
C LEU A 127 3.91 21.72 5.21
N ASN A 128 3.78 22.95 5.65
CA ASN A 128 4.37 23.42 6.90
C ASN A 128 3.52 22.98 8.11
N ARG A 129 3.89 23.36 9.35
CA ARG A 129 3.15 23.00 10.56
C ARG A 129 1.68 23.43 10.50
N LYS A 130 1.40 24.64 10.01
CA LYS A 130 0.05 25.19 9.84
C LYS A 130 -0.75 24.39 8.80
N GLY A 131 -0.14 24.07 7.66
CA GLY A 131 -0.74 23.22 6.63
C GLY A 131 -1.02 21.78 7.12
N LEU A 132 -0.15 21.22 7.98
CA LEU A 132 -0.40 19.92 8.62
C LEU A 132 -1.57 19.98 9.61
N ALA A 133 -1.72 21.09 10.36
CA ALA A 133 -2.89 21.29 11.23
C ALA A 133 -4.18 21.35 10.41
N ALA A 134 -4.19 22.12 9.32
CA ALA A 134 -5.31 22.18 8.40
C ALA A 134 -5.65 20.79 7.81
N LEU A 135 -4.64 20.03 7.38
CA LEU A 135 -4.83 18.68 6.87
C LEU A 135 -5.47 17.77 7.91
N ARG A 136 -5.01 17.79 9.16
CA ARG A 136 -5.56 16.98 10.25
C ARG A 136 -7.05 17.25 10.47
N GLU A 137 -7.44 18.53 10.57
CA GLU A 137 -8.83 18.92 10.80
C GLU A 137 -9.74 18.55 9.60
N MET A 138 -9.27 18.81 8.37
CA MET A 138 -10.03 18.49 7.16
C MET A 138 -10.12 16.98 6.91
N TRP A 139 -9.07 16.22 7.22
CA TRP A 139 -9.10 14.77 7.17
C TRP A 139 -10.09 14.18 8.19
N THR A 140 -10.06 14.67 9.43
CA THR A 140 -10.98 14.25 10.50
C THR A 140 -12.44 14.53 10.11
N TRP A 141 -12.70 15.69 9.52
CA TRP A 141 -14.02 16.02 8.96
C TRP A 141 -14.40 15.02 7.86
N ARG A 142 -13.53 14.75 6.89
CA ARG A 142 -13.81 13.80 5.81
C ARG A 142 -14.13 12.41 6.32
N ASP A 143 -13.37 11.92 7.28
CA ASP A 143 -13.56 10.61 7.89
C ASP A 143 -14.93 10.51 8.60
N ALA A 144 -15.31 11.54 9.35
CA ALA A 144 -16.62 11.63 9.98
C ALA A 144 -17.77 11.67 8.95
N GLU A 145 -17.61 12.42 7.85
CA GLU A 145 -18.58 12.47 6.76
C GLU A 145 -18.74 11.11 6.07
N ALA A 146 -17.61 10.43 5.82
CA ALA A 146 -17.61 9.11 5.20
C ALA A 146 -18.34 8.08 6.06
N LYS A 147 -18.09 8.07 7.37
CA LYS A 147 -18.78 7.23 8.36
C LYS A 147 -20.28 7.53 8.41
N THR A 148 -20.66 8.80 8.47
CA THR A 148 -22.07 9.21 8.49
C THR A 148 -22.81 8.81 7.21
N TRP A 149 -22.13 8.86 6.08
CA TRP A 149 -22.69 8.53 4.76
C TRP A 149 -22.60 7.03 4.43
N ASP A 150 -21.89 6.26 5.25
CA ASP A 150 -21.56 4.85 5.00
C ASP A 150 -20.97 4.64 3.60
N LYS A 151 -20.00 5.47 3.25
CA LYS A 151 -19.29 5.43 1.97
C LYS A 151 -17.80 5.63 2.17
N PRO A 152 -16.96 5.12 1.25
CA PRO A 152 -15.51 5.34 1.30
C PRO A 152 -15.15 6.83 1.32
N ALA A 153 -14.13 7.21 2.07
CA ALA A 153 -13.73 8.60 2.28
C ALA A 153 -13.41 9.35 0.97
N PHE A 154 -12.89 8.65 -0.06
CA PHE A 154 -12.62 9.27 -1.36
C PHE A 154 -13.88 9.73 -2.11
N MET A 155 -15.06 9.19 -1.79
CA MET A 155 -16.34 9.65 -2.36
C MET A 155 -16.80 10.97 -1.75
N VAL A 156 -16.34 11.33 -0.56
CA VAL A 156 -16.55 12.66 0.03
C VAL A 156 -15.67 13.68 -0.69
N CYS A 157 -14.34 13.47 -0.65
CA CYS A 157 -13.35 14.23 -1.40
C CYS A 157 -12.04 13.42 -1.51
N SER A 158 -11.24 13.73 -2.52
CA SER A 158 -9.96 13.04 -2.76
C SER A 158 -8.87 13.48 -1.78
N ASN A 159 -7.79 12.70 -1.68
CA ASN A 159 -6.58 13.12 -0.97
C ASN A 159 -5.97 14.39 -1.59
N ALA A 160 -6.05 14.53 -2.92
CA ALA A 160 -5.58 15.72 -3.63
C ALA A 160 -6.35 16.99 -3.21
N ASP A 161 -7.68 16.89 -3.05
CA ASP A 161 -8.51 18.01 -2.56
C ASP A 161 -8.05 18.44 -1.16
N LEU A 162 -7.83 17.47 -0.24
CA LEU A 162 -7.37 17.76 1.12
C LEU A 162 -6.01 18.48 1.13
N ILE A 163 -5.05 18.00 0.33
CA ILE A 163 -3.74 18.63 0.21
C ILE A 163 -3.85 20.03 -0.38
N GLN A 164 -4.66 20.22 -1.43
CA GLN A 164 -4.88 21.52 -2.07
C GLN A 164 -5.47 22.54 -1.09
N TRP A 165 -6.49 22.14 -0.34
CA TRP A 165 -7.08 23.02 0.70
C TRP A 165 -6.07 23.34 1.80
N SER A 166 -5.28 22.37 2.25
CA SER A 166 -4.25 22.59 3.27
C SER A 166 -3.14 23.53 2.80
N VAL A 167 -2.75 23.44 1.51
CA VAL A 167 -1.82 24.41 0.89
C VAL A 167 -2.44 25.81 0.87
N ALA A 168 -3.71 25.95 0.46
CA ALA A 168 -4.38 27.24 0.45
C ALA A 168 -4.45 27.87 1.86
N LEU A 169 -4.80 27.08 2.88
CA LEU A 169 -4.92 27.52 4.27
C LEU A 169 -3.57 27.94 4.89
N GLN A 170 -2.49 27.22 4.59
CA GLN A 170 -1.15 27.62 5.06
C GLN A 170 -0.69 28.95 4.43
N GLU A 171 -1.13 29.23 3.19
CA GLU A 171 -0.87 30.47 2.45
C GLU A 171 -1.90 31.57 2.77
N GLN A 172 -2.73 31.37 3.78
CA GLN A 172 -3.78 32.29 4.23
C GLN A 172 -4.84 32.61 3.14
N ARG A 173 -4.98 31.73 2.16
CA ARG A 173 -6.04 31.82 1.14
C ARG A 173 -7.33 31.21 1.66
N THR A 174 -8.46 31.78 1.24
CA THR A 174 -9.80 31.28 1.57
C THR A 174 -10.08 29.95 0.87
N VAL A 175 -10.68 29.03 1.61
CA VAL A 175 -11.16 27.74 1.07
C VAL A 175 -12.68 27.70 1.18
N ALA A 176 -13.35 27.46 0.07
CA ALA A 176 -14.79 27.31 0.00
C ALA A 176 -15.18 25.83 -0.17
N PRO A 177 -16.32 25.41 0.41
CA PRO A 177 -16.82 24.06 0.19
C PRO A 177 -17.20 23.85 -1.29
N PRO A 178 -16.86 22.69 -1.88
CA PRO A 178 -17.24 22.38 -3.25
C PRO A 178 -18.74 22.57 -3.53
N PRO A 179 -19.13 23.10 -4.71
CA PRO A 179 -20.54 23.35 -5.07
C PRO A 179 -21.43 22.11 -4.97
N ARG A 180 -20.86 20.92 -5.21
CA ARG A 180 -21.57 19.61 -5.13
C ARG A 180 -22.00 19.22 -3.72
N PHE A 181 -21.52 19.91 -2.68
CA PHE A 181 -21.90 19.58 -1.30
C PHE A 181 -23.29 20.16 -1.00
N HIS A 182 -24.18 19.33 -0.45
CA HIS A 182 -25.47 19.80 0.09
C HIS A 182 -25.28 20.62 1.37
N ALA A 183 -26.30 21.37 1.78
CA ALA A 183 -26.23 22.36 2.86
C ALA A 183 -25.62 21.82 4.17
N HIS A 184 -26.05 20.65 4.65
CA HIS A 184 -25.54 20.07 5.89
C HIS A 184 -24.05 19.72 5.80
N ARG A 185 -23.57 19.19 4.66
CA ARG A 185 -22.14 18.90 4.46
C ARG A 185 -21.32 20.18 4.37
N ARG A 186 -21.85 21.23 3.73
CA ARG A 186 -21.21 22.55 3.70
C ARG A 186 -21.05 23.11 5.09
N ASN A 187 -22.07 23.04 5.94
CA ASN A 187 -22.00 23.54 7.29
C ASN A 187 -20.93 22.79 8.10
N ARG A 188 -20.89 21.46 8.02
CA ARG A 188 -19.85 20.66 8.70
C ARG A 188 -18.43 20.93 8.18
N PHE A 189 -18.28 21.17 6.89
CA PHE A 189 -17.03 21.62 6.28
C PHE A 189 -16.58 22.95 6.86
N MET A 190 -17.49 23.95 6.93
CA MET A 190 -17.19 25.27 7.52
C MET A 190 -16.84 25.17 8.99
N ASN A 191 -17.51 24.29 9.74
CA ASN A 191 -17.17 24.03 11.14
C ASN A 191 -15.75 23.44 11.29
N ALA A 192 -15.32 22.57 10.38
CA ALA A 192 -13.95 22.04 10.38
C ALA A 192 -12.92 23.15 10.10
N LEU A 193 -13.21 24.06 9.16
CA LEU A 193 -12.38 25.23 8.92
C LEU A 193 -12.31 26.14 10.15
N GLN A 194 -13.45 26.35 10.82
CA GLN A 194 -13.48 27.16 12.05
C GLN A 194 -12.65 26.52 13.15
N LYS A 195 -12.73 25.20 13.34
CA LYS A 195 -11.85 24.49 14.30
C LYS A 195 -10.38 24.72 13.99
N PHE A 196 -9.98 24.61 12.71
CA PHE A 196 -8.61 24.91 12.31
C PHE A 196 -8.18 26.34 12.65
N TYR A 197 -9.04 27.35 12.42
CA TYR A 197 -8.73 28.75 12.73
C TYR A 197 -8.65 29.05 14.23
N LEU A 198 -9.24 28.21 15.06
CA LEU A 198 -9.19 28.33 16.54
C LEU A 198 -8.01 27.59 17.17
N LEU A 199 -7.22 26.85 16.38
CA LEU A 199 -6.03 26.18 16.91
C LEU A 199 -4.90 27.16 17.18
N ASP A 200 -4.29 27.02 18.34
CA ASP A 200 -3.05 27.74 18.67
C ASP A 200 -1.85 27.12 17.92
N GLU A 201 -0.82 27.94 17.67
CA GLU A 201 0.36 27.44 16.94
C GLU A 201 1.11 26.33 17.70
N GLU A 202 0.95 26.24 19.00
CA GLU A 202 1.52 25.20 19.86
C GLU A 202 0.91 23.84 19.52
N ASP A 203 -0.37 23.78 19.14
CA ASP A 203 -1.12 22.57 18.78
C ASP A 203 -0.84 22.09 17.35
N TYR A 204 -0.07 22.83 16.56
CA TYR A 204 0.26 22.46 15.21
C TYR A 204 1.18 21.23 15.19
N PRO A 205 0.85 20.19 14.41
CA PRO A 205 1.64 18.99 14.33
C PRO A 205 3.09 19.26 13.92
N CYS A 206 4.03 18.60 14.58
CA CYS A 206 5.42 18.66 14.18
C CYS A 206 5.66 17.93 12.87
N ARG A 207 6.53 18.46 12.02
CA ARG A 207 7.08 17.70 10.91
C ARG A 207 8.01 16.63 11.46
N PRO A 208 7.91 15.37 11.01
CA PRO A 208 9.01 14.44 11.24
C PRO A 208 10.29 15.08 10.71
N ARG A 209 11.32 15.19 11.53
CA ARG A 209 12.64 15.60 11.06
C ARG A 209 13.17 14.49 10.15
N ILE A 210 13.04 14.66 8.85
CA ILE A 210 13.81 13.88 7.89
C ILE A 210 15.23 14.43 8.01
N GLN A 211 16.07 13.78 8.79
CA GLN A 211 17.50 14.03 8.71
C GLN A 211 17.92 13.59 7.30
N ARG A 212 18.22 14.55 6.44
CA ARG A 212 18.95 14.26 5.21
C ARG A 212 20.34 13.83 5.66
N ARG A 213 20.57 12.53 5.69
CA ARG A 213 21.90 11.99 5.90
C ARG A 213 22.74 12.36 4.66
N GLN A 214 23.84 13.06 4.89
CA GLN A 214 24.88 13.16 3.87
C GLN A 214 25.56 11.79 3.86
N HIS A 215 25.39 11.07 2.76
CA HIS A 215 26.06 9.80 2.57
C HIS A 215 27.54 10.03 2.25
N SER A 216 28.41 9.19 2.79
CA SER A 216 29.84 9.20 2.48
C SER A 216 30.05 8.60 1.08
N GLU A 217 31.18 8.89 0.46
CA GLU A 217 31.60 8.27 -0.80
C GLU A 217 31.62 6.73 -0.67
N GLN A 218 32.10 6.22 0.45
CA GLN A 218 32.07 4.79 0.77
C GLN A 218 30.63 4.19 0.78
N PHE A 219 29.63 4.92 1.23
CA PHE A 219 28.24 4.48 1.18
C PHE A 219 27.76 4.36 -0.26
N GLU A 220 28.03 5.37 -1.10
CA GLU A 220 27.60 5.37 -2.51
C GLU A 220 28.29 4.22 -3.29
N ASP A 221 29.56 3.96 -3.06
CA ASP A 221 30.28 2.85 -3.65
C ASP A 221 29.70 1.49 -3.21
N ASN A 222 29.43 1.33 -1.93
CA ASN A 222 28.81 0.12 -1.40
C ASN A 222 27.43 -0.10 -2.00
N LEU A 223 26.62 0.97 -2.07
CA LEU A 223 25.27 0.90 -2.66
C LEU A 223 25.31 0.54 -4.13
N ALA A 224 26.25 1.12 -4.90
CA ALA A 224 26.43 0.79 -6.31
C ALA A 224 26.79 -0.69 -6.51
N ARG A 225 27.72 -1.23 -5.70
CA ARG A 225 28.07 -2.67 -5.73
C ARG A 225 26.88 -3.57 -5.40
N LEU A 226 26.10 -3.20 -4.38
CA LEU A 226 24.91 -3.95 -3.98
C LEU A 226 23.81 -3.91 -5.05
N CYS A 227 23.61 -2.76 -5.71
CA CYS A 227 22.69 -2.65 -6.83
C CYS A 227 23.10 -3.57 -7.98
N LYS A 228 24.40 -3.59 -8.32
CA LYS A 228 24.93 -4.46 -9.36
C LYS A 228 24.73 -5.95 -9.00
N LEU A 229 25.07 -6.35 -7.78
CA LEU A 229 24.86 -7.72 -7.29
C LEU A 229 23.38 -8.12 -7.38
N ARG A 230 22.46 -7.23 -6.97
CA ARG A 230 21.01 -7.46 -7.11
C ARG A 230 20.62 -7.72 -8.56
N ASP A 231 21.08 -6.88 -9.47
CA ASP A 231 20.68 -6.94 -10.87
C ASP A 231 21.23 -8.20 -11.55
N GLU A 232 22.48 -8.59 -11.25
CA GLU A 232 23.10 -9.84 -11.71
C GLU A 232 22.32 -11.06 -11.18
N LYS A 233 22.00 -11.08 -9.88
CA LYS A 233 21.23 -12.18 -9.27
C LYS A 233 19.78 -12.23 -9.75
N ALA A 234 19.15 -11.08 -9.99
CA ALA A 234 17.82 -11.01 -10.53
C ALA A 234 17.75 -11.56 -11.97
N GLU A 235 18.77 -11.29 -12.79
CA GLU A 235 18.90 -11.84 -14.14
C GLU A 235 19.13 -13.34 -14.09
N GLU A 236 20.06 -13.83 -13.26
CA GLU A 236 20.34 -15.26 -13.05
C GLU A 236 19.09 -16.02 -12.63
N LEU A 237 18.32 -15.47 -11.70
CA LEU A 237 17.09 -16.06 -11.18
C LEU A 237 15.87 -15.85 -12.10
N GLY A 238 15.99 -15.00 -13.12
CA GLY A 238 14.90 -14.64 -14.03
C GLY A 238 13.75 -13.94 -13.33
N MET A 239 14.02 -13.09 -12.33
CA MET A 239 12.99 -12.35 -11.59
C MET A 239 13.31 -10.85 -11.53
N GLU A 240 12.34 -10.05 -11.03
CA GLU A 240 12.52 -8.61 -10.90
C GLU A 240 13.44 -8.26 -9.72
N GLY A 241 14.48 -7.44 -9.94
CA GLY A 241 15.43 -7.06 -8.89
C GLY A 241 14.78 -6.35 -7.69
N SER A 242 13.78 -5.52 -7.92
CA SER A 242 13.05 -4.84 -6.84
C SER A 242 12.20 -5.79 -5.98
N PHE A 243 11.86 -6.96 -6.51
CA PHE A 243 11.20 -8.02 -5.76
C PHE A 243 12.21 -8.86 -4.97
N LEU A 244 13.39 -9.13 -5.54
CA LEU A 244 14.47 -9.83 -4.86
C LEU A 244 14.91 -9.04 -3.62
N ILE A 245 15.20 -7.75 -3.77
CA ILE A 245 15.54 -6.87 -2.65
C ILE A 245 15.20 -5.40 -2.98
N THR A 246 14.58 -4.70 -2.03
CA THR A 246 14.21 -3.30 -2.23
C THR A 246 15.42 -2.37 -2.16
N ARG A 247 15.34 -1.19 -2.80
CA ARG A 247 16.38 -0.18 -2.68
C ARG A 247 16.62 0.25 -1.23
N ALA A 248 15.56 0.38 -0.43
CA ALA A 248 15.69 0.74 0.99
C ALA A 248 16.47 -0.31 1.80
N SER A 249 16.29 -1.60 1.48
CA SER A 249 17.08 -2.67 2.09
C SER A 249 18.55 -2.61 1.66
N LEU A 250 18.83 -2.31 0.39
CA LEU A 250 20.21 -2.11 -0.10
C LEU A 250 20.88 -0.91 0.58
N GLU A 251 20.15 0.18 0.77
CA GLU A 251 20.65 1.37 1.49
C GLU A 251 20.97 1.04 2.96
N ALA A 252 20.10 0.26 3.63
CA ALA A 252 20.37 -0.20 4.99
C ALA A 252 21.61 -1.10 5.08
N ILE A 253 21.85 -1.99 4.11
CA ILE A 253 23.06 -2.83 4.03
C ILE A 253 24.29 -1.99 3.73
N ALA A 254 24.19 -0.99 2.85
CA ALA A 254 25.30 -0.09 2.51
C ALA A 254 25.73 0.76 3.72
N GLU A 255 24.80 1.11 4.60
CA GLU A 255 25.04 1.86 5.82
C GLU A 255 25.67 0.99 6.93
N ASP A 256 25.06 -0.17 7.18
CA ASP A 256 25.51 -1.15 8.18
C ASP A 256 25.21 -2.56 7.64
N ARG A 257 26.26 -3.25 7.18
CA ARG A 257 26.10 -4.55 6.52
C ARG A 257 25.46 -5.58 7.42
N GLU A 258 25.93 -5.73 8.64
CA GLU A 258 25.46 -6.77 9.56
C GLU A 258 24.00 -6.54 9.93
N LYS A 259 23.68 -5.31 10.34
CA LYS A 259 22.31 -4.89 10.69
C LYS A 259 21.37 -4.94 9.48
N GLY A 260 21.82 -4.47 8.31
CA GLY A 260 21.00 -4.49 7.10
C GLY A 260 20.69 -5.90 6.64
N VAL A 261 21.68 -6.81 6.63
CA VAL A 261 21.50 -8.22 6.25
C VAL A 261 20.60 -8.95 7.24
N SER A 262 20.66 -8.63 8.54
CA SER A 262 19.77 -9.25 9.54
C SER A 262 18.28 -8.97 9.33
N THR A 263 17.94 -7.90 8.61
CA THR A 263 16.54 -7.56 8.28
C THR A 263 15.98 -8.32 7.07
N LEU A 264 16.83 -9.01 6.31
CA LEU A 264 16.41 -9.78 5.15
C LEU A 264 15.78 -11.11 5.55
N LEU A 265 14.83 -11.58 4.74
CA LEU A 265 14.32 -12.94 4.82
C LEU A 265 15.41 -13.96 4.48
N ASN A 266 15.27 -15.19 4.95
CA ASN A 266 16.27 -16.24 4.71
C ASN A 266 16.45 -16.50 3.20
N TRP A 267 15.37 -16.57 2.45
CA TRP A 267 15.42 -16.77 1.01
C TRP A 267 16.19 -15.65 0.29
N GLN A 268 16.08 -14.40 0.76
CA GLN A 268 16.81 -13.27 0.17
C GLN A 268 18.31 -13.37 0.46
N ARG A 269 18.68 -13.77 1.68
CA ARG A 269 20.09 -14.02 2.04
C ARG A 269 20.67 -15.15 1.20
N GLU A 270 19.95 -16.25 1.06
CA GLU A 270 20.34 -17.39 0.21
C GLU A 270 20.52 -16.95 -1.23
N ALA A 271 19.53 -16.26 -1.83
CA ALA A 271 19.56 -15.83 -3.22
C ALA A 271 20.66 -14.82 -3.54
N LEU A 272 21.04 -13.96 -2.57
CA LEU A 272 22.06 -12.93 -2.73
C LEU A 272 23.46 -13.37 -2.28
N GLY A 273 23.57 -14.52 -1.59
CA GLY A 273 24.84 -15.06 -1.08
C GLY A 273 25.39 -14.30 0.13
N PHE A 274 24.48 -13.88 1.05
CA PHE A 274 24.82 -13.25 2.31
C PHE A 274 24.96 -14.25 3.45
#